data_71b71f8f01bd4ee0b9da5c2ed8b62ff7
#
_entry.id   71b71f8f01bd4ee0b9da5c2ed8b62ff7
#
_cell.length_a   1.000
_cell.length_b   1.000
_cell.length_c   1.000
_cell.angle_alpha   90.00
_cell.angle_beta   90.00
_cell.angle_gamma   90.00
#
_symmetry.space_group_name_H-M   'P 1'
#
loop_
_entity.id
_entity.type
_entity.pdbx_description
1 polymer ?
#
loop_
_entity_poly.entity_id
_entity_poly.type
_entity_poly.pdbx_seq_one_letter_code
_entity_poly.pdbx_strand_id
1 'polypeptide(L)'
;MSVKVSITESEFIVDYNGSSAQVAGPVNSPYGGTVSMAKTYFKFLTSRDSPSNHGNYIPLEVKADPGNLFHAIYPAATYMPWTDMVAFELIAKALAPVVDWLPMSSGSDEPGFMAVGKHYHTGQSFVVSNNEGIGWGATRTHDGSTALQHPSTSTVRNTPI
;
A
#
# COMPACT_ATOMS: atom_id res chain seq x y z
N MET A 1 -12.41 6.40 -0.87
CA MET A 1 -11.63 5.39 -1.62
C MET A 1 -12.46 4.14 -1.79
N SER A 2 -12.42 3.51 -2.95
CA SER A 2 -13.20 2.32 -3.29
C SER A 2 -12.40 1.42 -4.22
N VAL A 3 -12.63 0.11 -4.13
CA VAL A 3 -12.09 -0.88 -5.06
C VAL A 3 -13.15 -1.92 -5.38
N LYS A 4 -13.15 -2.39 -6.60
CA LYS A 4 -13.89 -3.58 -7.03
C LYS A 4 -12.88 -4.60 -7.52
N VAL A 5 -12.89 -5.79 -6.94
CA VAL A 5 -12.07 -6.91 -7.41
C VAL A 5 -12.99 -7.89 -8.14
N SER A 6 -12.61 -8.25 -9.36
CA SER A 6 -13.33 -9.24 -10.17
C SER A 6 -12.37 -10.34 -10.60
N ILE A 7 -12.75 -11.59 -10.38
CA ILE A 7 -11.93 -12.75 -10.71
C ILE A 7 -12.71 -13.62 -11.68
N THR A 8 -12.08 -13.95 -12.79
CA THR A 8 -12.60 -14.89 -13.80
C THR A 8 -11.65 -16.09 -13.90
N GLU A 9 -11.88 -17.01 -14.83
CA GLU A 9 -10.97 -18.14 -15.06
C GLU A 9 -9.56 -17.73 -15.51
N SER A 10 -9.41 -16.55 -16.13
CA SER A 10 -8.16 -16.10 -16.75
C SER A 10 -7.69 -14.71 -16.28
N GLU A 11 -8.53 -13.96 -15.53
CA GLU A 11 -8.25 -12.56 -15.21
C GLU A 11 -8.50 -12.26 -13.72
N PHE A 12 -7.66 -11.40 -13.20
CA PHE A 12 -7.79 -10.77 -11.89
C PHE A 12 -7.83 -9.25 -12.10
N ILE A 13 -9.00 -8.65 -11.98
CA ILE A 13 -9.22 -7.23 -12.28
C ILE A 13 -9.37 -6.47 -10.98
N VAL A 14 -8.55 -5.43 -10.79
CA VAL A 14 -8.62 -4.49 -9.67
C VAL A 14 -9.03 -3.13 -10.22
N ASP A 15 -10.23 -2.68 -9.90
CA ASP A 15 -10.81 -1.44 -10.40
C ASP A 15 -11.01 -0.43 -9.28
N TYR A 16 -10.30 0.69 -9.35
CA TYR A 16 -10.34 1.80 -8.42
C TYR A 16 -11.23 2.97 -8.88
N ASN A 17 -11.92 2.84 -10.01
CA ASN A 17 -12.70 3.95 -10.60
C ASN A 17 -13.87 4.46 -9.74
N GLY A 18 -14.30 3.68 -8.73
CA GLY A 18 -15.26 4.16 -7.73
C GLY A 18 -14.68 5.12 -6.66
N SER A 19 -13.40 5.44 -6.73
CA SER A 19 -12.73 6.36 -5.80
C SER A 19 -12.91 7.82 -6.21
N SER A 20 -12.61 8.73 -5.27
CA SER A 20 -12.67 10.18 -5.53
C SER A 20 -11.69 10.63 -6.61
N ALA A 21 -11.93 11.80 -7.17
CA ALA A 21 -10.94 12.49 -7.99
C ALA A 21 -9.70 12.84 -7.15
N GLN A 22 -8.59 13.10 -7.86
CA GLN A 22 -7.36 13.63 -7.24
C GLN A 22 -7.64 14.93 -6.48
N VAL A 23 -6.85 15.18 -5.44
CA VAL A 23 -7.01 16.35 -4.55
C VAL A 23 -5.79 17.27 -4.61
N ALA A 24 -5.94 18.49 -4.12
CA ALA A 24 -4.85 19.47 -4.10
C ALA A 24 -3.69 19.10 -3.14
N GLY A 25 -3.94 18.23 -2.16
CA GLY A 25 -2.92 17.79 -1.19
C GLY A 25 -1.98 16.71 -1.73
N PRO A 26 -0.88 16.41 -1.02
CA PRO A 26 0.16 15.46 -1.47
C PRO A 26 -0.19 13.99 -1.20
N VAL A 27 -1.46 13.64 -1.19
CA VAL A 27 -1.97 12.31 -0.84
C VAL A 27 -2.43 11.49 -2.05
N ASN A 28 -2.21 11.99 -3.25
CA ASN A 28 -2.59 11.24 -4.45
C ASN A 28 -1.55 10.16 -4.76
N SER A 29 -1.99 9.08 -5.39
CA SER A 29 -1.12 8.03 -5.90
C SER A 29 -0.86 8.22 -7.40
N PRO A 30 0.39 8.14 -7.87
CA PRO A 30 0.66 8.00 -9.29
C PRO A 30 0.22 6.62 -9.76
N TYR A 31 -0.23 6.48 -11.00
CA TYR A 31 -0.71 5.19 -11.53
C TYR A 31 0.31 4.05 -11.37
N GLY A 32 1.60 4.36 -11.54
CA GLY A 32 2.68 3.38 -11.33
C GLY A 32 2.74 2.84 -9.90
N GLY A 33 2.50 3.68 -8.88
CA GLY A 33 2.39 3.29 -7.48
C GLY A 33 1.21 2.34 -7.27
N THR A 34 0.02 2.74 -7.70
CA THR A 34 -1.20 1.92 -7.63
C THR A 34 -1.02 0.55 -8.29
N VAL A 35 -0.45 0.50 -9.49
CA VAL A 35 -0.16 -0.76 -10.20
C VAL A 35 0.85 -1.61 -9.44
N SER A 36 1.87 -0.99 -8.83
CA SER A 36 2.88 -1.70 -8.04
C SER A 36 2.25 -2.36 -6.81
N MET A 37 1.34 -1.68 -6.12
CA MET A 37 0.64 -2.25 -4.96
C MET A 37 -0.30 -3.38 -5.37
N ALA A 38 -1.03 -3.24 -6.47
CA ALA A 38 -1.87 -4.31 -6.99
C ALA A 38 -1.04 -5.54 -7.40
N LYS A 39 0.12 -5.34 -8.04
CA LYS A 39 1.06 -6.42 -8.37
C LYS A 39 1.62 -7.10 -7.13
N THR A 40 2.00 -6.33 -6.12
CA THR A 40 2.51 -6.85 -4.84
C THR A 40 1.45 -7.73 -4.18
N TYR A 41 0.21 -7.25 -4.13
CA TYR A 41 -0.90 -8.00 -3.56
C TYR A 41 -1.22 -9.27 -4.35
N PHE A 42 -1.31 -9.17 -5.67
CA PHE A 42 -1.55 -10.31 -6.54
C PHE A 42 -0.48 -11.38 -6.39
N LYS A 43 0.79 -10.98 -6.32
CA LYS A 43 1.92 -11.86 -6.05
C LYS A 43 1.81 -12.54 -4.69
N PHE A 44 1.44 -11.81 -3.65
CA PHE A 44 1.22 -12.32 -2.31
C PHE A 44 0.13 -13.42 -2.27
N LEU A 45 -0.95 -13.23 -3.04
CA LEU A 45 -2.03 -14.21 -3.14
C LEU A 45 -1.65 -15.48 -3.94
N THR A 46 -0.89 -15.33 -5.01
CA THR A 46 -0.73 -16.38 -6.02
C THR A 46 0.59 -17.12 -5.95
N SER A 47 1.68 -16.45 -5.60
CA SER A 47 3.01 -17.06 -5.72
C SER A 47 4.09 -16.35 -4.90
N ARG A 48 3.81 -16.06 -3.62
CA ARG A 48 4.68 -15.25 -2.75
C ARG A 48 6.13 -15.78 -2.64
N ASP A 49 6.33 -17.06 -2.70
CA ASP A 49 7.62 -17.70 -2.47
C ASP A 49 8.47 -17.86 -3.74
N SER A 50 7.94 -17.50 -4.90
CA SER A 50 8.66 -17.58 -6.18
C SER A 50 9.27 -16.23 -6.58
N PRO A 51 10.35 -16.20 -7.36
CA PRO A 51 10.86 -14.95 -7.93
C PRO A 51 9.82 -14.25 -8.81
N SER A 52 9.79 -12.92 -8.75
CA SER A 52 8.89 -12.12 -9.60
C SER A 52 9.41 -12.03 -11.03
N ASN A 53 8.51 -12.21 -11.99
CA ASN A 53 8.77 -11.97 -13.41
C ASN A 53 7.52 -11.44 -14.10
N HIS A 54 7.64 -10.95 -15.32
CA HIS A 54 6.51 -10.37 -16.05
C HIS A 54 5.36 -11.36 -16.26
N GLY A 55 5.65 -12.63 -16.49
CA GLY A 55 4.66 -13.68 -16.70
C GLY A 55 3.70 -13.88 -15.50
N ASN A 56 4.17 -13.63 -14.27
CA ASN A 56 3.33 -13.71 -13.09
C ASN A 56 2.14 -12.74 -13.12
N TYR A 57 2.25 -11.63 -13.85
CA TYR A 57 1.28 -10.54 -13.84
C TYR A 57 0.41 -10.46 -15.09
N ILE A 58 0.56 -11.40 -16.04
CA ILE A 58 -0.27 -11.44 -17.24
C ILE A 58 -1.78 -11.45 -16.91
N PRO A 59 -2.26 -12.20 -15.90
CA PRO A 59 -3.67 -12.22 -15.56
C PRO A 59 -4.17 -10.96 -14.83
N LEU A 60 -3.27 -10.08 -14.38
CA LEU A 60 -3.63 -8.90 -13.58
C LEU A 60 -3.94 -7.71 -14.47
N GLU A 61 -5.15 -7.18 -14.35
CA GLU A 61 -5.56 -5.90 -14.90
C GLU A 61 -5.83 -4.91 -13.77
N VAL A 62 -5.29 -3.69 -13.88
CA VAL A 62 -5.52 -2.59 -12.91
C VAL A 62 -6.21 -1.44 -13.62
N LYS A 63 -7.33 -0.99 -13.09
CA LYS A 63 -8.14 0.11 -13.65
C LYS A 63 -8.19 1.28 -12.68
N ALA A 64 -7.76 2.43 -13.15
CA ALA A 64 -7.97 3.73 -12.51
C ALA A 64 -7.88 4.79 -13.61
N ASP A 65 -8.94 5.53 -13.84
CA ASP A 65 -8.99 6.55 -14.88
C ASP A 65 -8.08 7.74 -14.52
N PRO A 66 -7.44 8.39 -15.50
CA PRO A 66 -6.63 9.58 -15.26
C PRO A 66 -7.41 10.66 -14.49
N GLY A 67 -6.77 11.23 -13.47
CA GLY A 67 -7.41 12.21 -12.58
C GLY A 67 -8.13 11.58 -11.37
N ASN A 68 -8.13 10.26 -11.25
CA ASN A 68 -8.56 9.56 -10.05
C ASN A 68 -7.49 9.68 -8.94
N LEU A 69 -7.87 9.55 -7.68
CA LEU A 69 -6.95 9.55 -6.53
C LEU A 69 -5.82 8.51 -6.66
N PHE A 70 -6.10 7.37 -7.31
CA PHE A 70 -5.18 6.29 -7.61
C PHE A 70 -4.50 6.39 -8.99
N HIS A 71 -4.77 7.46 -9.73
CA HIS A 71 -4.15 7.75 -11.02
C HIS A 71 -4.02 9.27 -11.18
N ALA A 72 -3.27 9.88 -10.29
CA ALA A 72 -3.05 11.30 -10.31
C ALA A 72 -2.28 11.73 -11.55
N ILE A 73 -2.72 12.83 -12.13
CA ILE A 73 -2.08 13.51 -13.26
C ILE A 73 -1.57 14.89 -12.84
N TYR A 74 -0.52 15.34 -13.49
CA TYR A 74 0.05 16.67 -13.26
C TYR A 74 -1.05 17.77 -13.31
N PRO A 75 -1.04 18.74 -12.39
CA PRO A 75 -0.01 19.05 -11.38
C PRO A 75 -0.30 18.50 -9.97
N ALA A 76 -1.10 17.46 -9.81
CA ALA A 76 -1.42 16.90 -8.51
C ALA A 76 -0.16 16.36 -7.81
N ALA A 77 -0.01 16.69 -6.53
CA ALA A 77 1.12 16.23 -5.72
C ALA A 77 0.92 14.76 -5.29
N THR A 78 2.00 13.96 -5.39
CA THR A 78 2.00 12.51 -5.11
C THR A 78 3.12 12.11 -4.14
N TYR A 79 3.42 12.94 -3.16
CA TYR A 79 4.59 12.77 -2.31
C TYR A 79 4.47 11.62 -1.29
N MET A 80 3.28 11.43 -0.70
CA MET A 80 3.10 10.50 0.41
C MET A 80 2.61 9.13 -0.08
N PRO A 81 3.25 8.03 0.35
CA PRO A 81 2.91 6.67 -0.10
C PRO A 81 1.62 6.11 0.52
N TRP A 82 0.93 6.83 1.40
CA TRP A 82 -0.24 6.32 2.12
C TRP A 82 -1.35 5.83 1.20
N THR A 83 -1.64 6.56 0.12
CA THR A 83 -2.67 6.13 -0.84
C THR A 83 -2.25 4.86 -1.58
N ASP A 84 -0.95 4.68 -1.83
CA ASP A 84 -0.43 3.43 -2.40
C ASP A 84 -0.65 2.26 -1.42
N MET A 85 -0.37 2.44 -0.13
CA MET A 85 -0.59 1.43 0.89
C MET A 85 -2.07 1.09 1.04
N VAL A 86 -2.94 2.10 1.04
CA VAL A 86 -4.39 1.91 1.05
C VAL A 86 -4.85 1.16 -0.20
N ALA A 87 -4.24 1.37 -1.37
CA ALA A 87 -4.55 0.60 -2.57
C ALA A 87 -4.35 -0.91 -2.35
N PHE A 88 -3.27 -1.30 -1.67
CA PHE A 88 -3.01 -2.68 -1.28
C PHE A 88 -4.07 -3.21 -0.30
N GLU A 89 -4.35 -2.48 0.77
CA GLU A 89 -5.30 -2.90 1.82
C GLU A 89 -6.74 -3.00 1.34
N LEU A 90 -7.16 -2.14 0.40
CA LEU A 90 -8.49 -2.22 -0.20
C LEU A 90 -8.73 -3.54 -0.93
N ILE A 91 -7.70 -4.10 -1.59
CA ILE A 91 -7.79 -5.42 -2.23
C ILE A 91 -7.98 -6.49 -1.16
N ALA A 92 -7.18 -6.44 -0.05
CA ALA A 92 -7.33 -7.35 1.08
C ALA A 92 -8.76 -7.33 1.62
N LYS A 93 -9.28 -6.14 1.90
CA LYS A 93 -10.61 -5.93 2.44
C LYS A 93 -11.71 -6.42 1.49
N ALA A 94 -11.54 -6.23 0.18
CA ALA A 94 -12.50 -6.72 -0.81
C ALA A 94 -12.56 -8.25 -0.88
N LEU A 95 -11.45 -8.94 -0.63
CA LEU A 95 -11.33 -10.40 -0.69
C LEU A 95 -11.55 -11.10 0.66
N ALA A 96 -11.41 -10.41 1.78
CA ALA A 96 -11.57 -10.97 3.12
C ALA A 96 -12.92 -11.71 3.35
N PRO A 97 -14.05 -11.32 2.74
CA PRO A 97 -15.30 -12.09 2.86
C PRO A 97 -15.24 -13.50 2.29
N VAL A 98 -14.33 -13.77 1.35
CA VAL A 98 -14.23 -15.05 0.62
C VAL A 98 -12.91 -15.77 0.83
N VAL A 99 -11.94 -15.14 1.49
CA VAL A 99 -10.61 -15.71 1.79
C VAL A 99 -10.33 -15.56 3.29
N ASP A 100 -10.52 -16.64 4.05
CA ASP A 100 -10.56 -16.62 5.53
C ASP A 100 -9.27 -16.16 6.21
N TRP A 101 -8.11 -16.32 5.57
CA TRP A 101 -6.82 -15.93 6.13
C TRP A 101 -6.44 -14.47 5.85
N LEU A 102 -7.26 -13.73 5.09
CA LEU A 102 -7.03 -12.30 4.87
C LEU A 102 -7.59 -11.47 6.03
N PRO A 103 -6.92 -10.37 6.39
CA PRO A 103 -7.41 -9.48 7.43
C PRO A 103 -8.73 -8.81 7.00
N MET A 104 -9.69 -8.78 7.89
CA MET A 104 -11.00 -8.15 7.68
C MET A 104 -10.97 -6.63 7.92
N SER A 105 -9.99 -6.16 8.65
CA SER A 105 -9.76 -4.74 8.91
C SER A 105 -8.37 -4.33 8.42
N SER A 106 -8.26 -3.04 8.09
CA SER A 106 -6.98 -2.45 7.72
C SER A 106 -5.94 -2.64 8.81
N GLY A 107 -4.71 -2.91 8.41
CA GLY A 107 -3.56 -2.92 9.30
C GLY A 107 -3.11 -1.52 9.69
N SER A 108 -3.79 -0.50 9.17
CA SER A 108 -3.41 0.90 9.26
C SER A 108 -2.12 1.25 8.51
N ASP A 109 -2.08 2.49 8.09
CA ASP A 109 -0.90 3.08 7.46
C ASP A 109 0.27 3.09 8.44
N GLU A 110 1.45 2.93 7.94
CA GLU A 110 2.64 3.06 8.76
C GLU A 110 2.76 4.48 9.31
N PRO A 111 2.76 4.67 10.63
CA PRO A 111 3.12 5.95 11.16
C PRO A 111 4.60 6.17 10.90
N GLY A 112 4.90 7.00 9.92
CA GLY A 112 6.25 7.47 9.67
C GLY A 112 6.44 8.83 10.31
N PHE A 113 7.62 9.09 10.84
CA PHE A 113 8.03 10.45 11.15
C PHE A 113 9.29 10.84 10.40
N MET A 114 9.40 12.10 10.11
CA MET A 114 10.61 12.70 9.58
C MET A 114 11.03 13.85 10.48
N ALA A 115 12.23 13.78 11.02
CA ALA A 115 12.82 14.87 11.77
C ALA A 115 14.00 15.48 11.00
N VAL A 116 13.99 16.78 10.86
CA VAL A 116 15.05 17.53 10.19
C VAL A 116 15.57 18.59 11.18
N GLY A 117 16.87 18.67 11.31
CA GLY A 117 17.44 19.62 12.25
C GLY A 117 18.95 19.77 12.14
N LYS A 118 19.52 20.40 13.16
CA LYS A 118 20.96 20.51 13.36
C LYS A 118 21.34 19.83 14.67
N HIS A 119 22.37 19.00 14.61
CA HIS A 119 22.91 18.35 15.78
C HIS A 119 23.45 19.40 16.77
N TYR A 120 23.00 19.32 18.00
CA TYR A 120 23.25 20.33 19.02
C TYR A 120 24.76 20.63 19.25
N HIS A 121 25.60 19.59 19.32
CA HIS A 121 27.04 19.77 19.59
C HIS A 121 27.86 20.06 18.33
N THR A 122 27.52 19.50 17.18
CA THR A 122 28.37 19.59 15.98
C THR A 122 27.88 20.62 14.96
N GLY A 123 26.63 21.07 15.06
CA GLY A 123 25.99 21.96 14.09
C GLY A 123 25.69 21.30 12.75
N GLN A 124 25.99 20.01 12.57
CA GLN A 124 25.72 19.29 11.34
C GLN A 124 24.21 19.12 11.12
N SER A 125 23.77 19.33 9.90
CA SER A 125 22.38 19.02 9.52
C SER A 125 22.14 17.52 9.53
N PHE A 126 20.99 17.11 10.03
CA PHE A 126 20.53 15.72 9.97
C PHE A 126 19.11 15.62 9.42
N VAL A 127 18.83 14.50 8.82
CA VAL A 127 17.48 14.06 8.48
C VAL A 127 17.33 12.62 9.00
N VAL A 128 16.33 12.40 9.82
CA VAL A 128 15.95 11.07 10.30
C VAL A 128 14.55 10.78 9.80
N SER A 129 14.38 9.66 9.16
CA SER A 129 13.06 9.14 8.79
C SER A 129 12.91 7.75 9.36
N ASN A 130 11.80 7.49 10.02
CA ASN A 130 11.48 6.20 10.59
C ASN A 130 10.06 5.80 10.23
N ASN A 131 9.89 4.53 9.88
CA ASN A 131 8.59 3.91 9.67
C ASN A 131 8.37 2.89 10.79
N GLU A 132 7.25 2.96 11.45
CA GLU A 132 6.92 2.08 12.57
C GLU A 132 5.84 1.09 12.18
N GLY A 133 6.07 -0.19 12.44
CA GLY A 133 5.07 -1.23 12.24
C GLY A 133 4.02 -1.17 13.34
N ILE A 134 2.76 -0.98 12.97
CA ILE A 134 1.66 -0.83 13.91
C ILE A 134 0.76 -2.05 14.04
N GLY A 135 0.97 -3.03 13.19
CA GLY A 135 0.21 -4.28 13.22
C GLY A 135 -0.81 -4.41 12.10
N TRP A 136 -1.41 -5.56 12.02
CA TRP A 136 -2.41 -5.90 11.00
C TRP A 136 -3.76 -6.18 11.66
N GLY A 137 -4.82 -5.98 10.90
CA GLY A 137 -6.16 -6.33 11.32
C GLY A 137 -6.34 -7.83 11.54
N ALA A 138 -7.32 -8.19 12.36
CA ALA A 138 -7.68 -9.58 12.62
C ALA A 138 -8.24 -10.27 11.37
N THR A 139 -7.98 -11.57 11.27
CA THR A 139 -8.65 -12.47 10.33
C THR A 139 -9.91 -13.08 10.96
N ARG A 140 -10.60 -13.96 10.28
CA ARG A 140 -11.74 -14.67 10.85
C ARG A 140 -11.38 -15.60 12.01
N THR A 141 -10.14 -16.07 12.06
CA THR A 141 -9.71 -17.14 12.95
C THR A 141 -8.57 -16.75 13.87
N HIS A 142 -7.95 -15.59 13.67
CA HIS A 142 -6.78 -15.15 14.43
C HIS A 142 -6.84 -13.67 14.70
N ASP A 143 -6.31 -13.25 15.83
CA ASP A 143 -6.06 -11.86 16.15
C ASP A 143 -5.05 -11.25 15.17
N GLY A 144 -5.09 -9.94 15.01
CA GLY A 144 -4.15 -9.22 14.19
C GLY A 144 -2.72 -9.31 14.71
N SER A 145 -1.77 -9.41 13.82
CA SER A 145 -0.34 -9.45 14.19
C SER A 145 0.10 -8.12 14.79
N THR A 146 0.81 -8.18 15.91
CA THR A 146 1.34 -6.98 16.58
C THR A 146 2.60 -6.49 15.88
N ALA A 147 2.69 -5.19 15.66
CA ALA A 147 3.88 -4.50 15.12
C ALA A 147 4.41 -5.11 13.80
N LEU A 148 3.54 -5.73 13.03
CA LEU A 148 3.89 -6.24 11.71
C LEU A 148 3.86 -5.08 10.71
N GLN A 149 4.99 -4.88 10.06
CA GLN A 149 5.13 -3.84 9.05
C GLN A 149 4.38 -4.19 7.76
N HIS A 150 3.90 -3.17 7.07
CA HIS A 150 3.29 -3.33 5.75
C HIS A 150 4.28 -4.01 4.78
N PRO A 151 3.85 -4.91 3.89
CA PRO A 151 4.74 -5.62 2.96
C PRO A 151 5.57 -4.74 2.03
N SER A 152 5.17 -3.48 1.85
CA SER A 152 5.91 -2.51 1.04
C SER A 152 7.09 -1.87 1.76
N THR A 153 7.21 -2.06 3.06
CA THR A 153 8.28 -1.51 3.87
C THR A 153 8.98 -2.61 4.65
N SER A 154 10.28 -2.63 4.59
CA SER A 154 11.08 -3.77 5.02
C SER A 154 11.96 -3.53 6.25
N THR A 155 11.84 -2.39 6.92
CA THR A 155 12.79 -2.06 7.99
C THR A 155 12.14 -1.43 9.20
N VAL A 156 12.12 -2.18 10.31
CA VAL A 156 11.99 -1.60 11.64
C VAL A 156 13.40 -1.15 12.08
N ARG A 157 13.61 0.13 12.29
CA ARG A 157 14.83 0.66 12.90
C ARG A 157 14.50 1.23 14.27
N ASN A 158 15.10 0.67 15.29
CA ASN A 158 15.19 1.36 16.56
C ASN A 158 16.13 2.56 16.38
N THR A 159 15.60 3.76 16.48
CA THR A 159 16.42 4.97 16.54
C THR A 159 17.06 5.01 17.93
N PRO A 160 18.38 4.94 18.07
CA PRO A 160 19.01 5.10 19.38
C PRO A 160 18.69 6.49 19.90
N ILE A 161 18.22 6.56 21.14
CA ILE A 161 17.96 7.80 21.87
C ILE A 161 19.29 8.39 22.37
#